data_ccb9c36a66d1e335e5fbecd4e4bd08fa
#
_entry.id   ccb9c36a66d1e335e5fbecd4e4bd08fa
#
_cell.length_a   1.000
_cell.length_b   1.000
_cell.length_c   1.000
_cell.angle_alpha   90.00
_cell.angle_beta   90.00
_cell.angle_gamma   90.00
#
_symmetry.space_group_name_H-M   'P 1'
#
loop_
_entity.id
_entity.type
_entity.pdbx_description
1 polymer ?
#
loop_
_entity_poly.entity_id
_entity_poly.type
_entity_poly.pdbx_seq_one_letter_code
_entity_poly.pdbx_strand_id
1 'polypeptide(L)'
;FADDSAVARKQIQRTLEAMGVKYVATINGREAWEELEKVADYAQASGQAVTELVSLVLTDIEMPEMDGYILTKKVKSDPRFAGVPVIMHSSLSGMSNQQLGKSVGVDEYVPKFEPQRLSETLARRLQRELPAAGQLT
;
A
#
# COMPACT_ATOMS: atom_id res chain seq x y z
N PHE A 1 -1.97 4.61 -0.06
CA PHE A 1 -0.76 4.21 0.69
C PHE A 1 -0.65 4.97 2.00
N ALA A 2 0.10 4.40 2.94
CA ALA A 2 0.35 4.99 4.24
C ALA A 2 1.84 5.03 4.56
N ASP A 3 2.35 6.20 4.90
CA ASP A 3 3.75 6.39 5.31
C ASP A 3 3.84 7.70 6.08
N ASP A 4 4.46 7.67 7.25
CA ASP A 4 4.61 8.88 8.07
C ASP A 4 5.79 9.77 7.65
N SER A 5 6.66 9.28 6.77
CA SER A 5 7.78 10.05 6.24
C SER A 5 7.37 10.87 5.03
N ALA A 6 7.52 12.19 5.12
CA ALA A 6 7.23 13.08 4.00
C ALA A 6 8.11 12.79 2.78
N VAL A 7 9.37 12.43 3.01
CA VAL A 7 10.31 12.08 1.93
C VAL A 7 9.84 10.80 1.22
N ALA A 8 9.49 9.76 1.99
CA ALA A 8 9.01 8.51 1.43
C ALA A 8 7.68 8.71 0.68
N ARG A 9 6.75 9.47 1.24
CA ARG A 9 5.48 9.77 0.56
C ARG A 9 5.71 10.43 -0.79
N LYS A 10 6.64 11.38 -0.85
CA LYS A 10 6.94 12.08 -2.10
C LYS A 10 7.50 11.15 -3.16
N GLN A 11 8.37 10.23 -2.78
CA GLN A 11 8.93 9.24 -3.69
C GLN A 11 7.85 8.29 -4.22
N ILE A 12 6.98 7.82 -3.34
CA ILE A 12 5.87 6.94 -3.72
C ILE A 12 4.94 7.68 -4.69
N GLN A 13 4.60 8.93 -4.39
CA GLN A 13 3.74 9.74 -5.25
C GLN A 13 4.34 9.90 -6.65
N ARG A 14 5.62 10.20 -6.74
CA ARG A 14 6.31 10.33 -8.03
C ARG A 14 6.26 9.05 -8.83
N THR A 15 6.47 7.92 -8.17
CA THR A 15 6.40 6.61 -8.82
C THR A 15 5.01 6.34 -9.37
N LEU A 16 3.97 6.55 -8.56
CA LEU A 16 2.59 6.32 -8.97
C LEU A 16 2.15 7.28 -10.07
N GLU A 17 2.52 8.54 -9.98
CA GLU A 17 2.21 9.54 -11.01
C GLU A 17 2.88 9.18 -12.33
N ALA A 18 4.15 8.73 -12.29
CA ALA A 18 4.86 8.30 -13.49
C ALA A 18 4.21 7.08 -14.15
N MET A 19 3.52 6.23 -13.36
CA MET A 19 2.79 5.07 -13.86
C MET A 19 1.35 5.41 -14.28
N GLY A 20 0.90 6.63 -14.06
CA GLY A 20 -0.48 7.02 -14.36
C GLY A 20 -1.50 6.41 -13.41
N VAL A 21 -1.11 6.08 -12.20
CA VAL A 21 -1.96 5.44 -11.19
C VAL A 21 -2.53 6.48 -10.25
N LYS A 22 -3.85 6.42 -10.02
CA LYS A 22 -4.50 7.24 -9.01
C LYS A 22 -4.20 6.68 -7.62
N TYR A 23 -4.07 7.59 -6.65
CA TYR A 23 -3.74 7.16 -5.29
C TYR A 23 -4.35 8.09 -4.25
N VAL A 24 -4.44 7.58 -3.02
CA VAL A 24 -4.74 8.38 -1.83
C VAL A 24 -3.54 8.23 -0.90
N ALA A 25 -2.93 9.34 -0.52
CA ALA A 25 -1.79 9.37 0.38
C ALA A 25 -2.26 9.60 1.81
N THR A 26 -1.78 8.78 2.74
CA THR A 26 -2.09 8.94 4.16
C THR A 26 -0.81 8.91 4.99
N ILE A 27 -0.88 9.41 6.21
CA ILE A 27 0.31 9.59 7.06
C ILE A 27 0.44 8.53 8.16
N ASN A 28 -0.58 7.71 8.36
CA ASN A 28 -0.56 6.61 9.32
C ASN A 28 -1.63 5.58 9.00
N GLY A 29 -1.60 4.47 9.73
CA GLY A 29 -2.54 3.38 9.50
C GLY A 29 -3.99 3.74 9.82
N ARG A 30 -4.21 4.62 10.80
CA ARG A 30 -5.57 5.04 11.14
C ARG A 30 -6.21 5.83 10.00
N GLU A 31 -5.49 6.78 9.42
CA GLU A 31 -5.97 7.52 8.25
C GLU A 31 -6.24 6.59 7.08
N ALA A 32 -5.32 5.65 6.83
CA ALA A 32 -5.49 4.69 5.75
C ALA A 32 -6.74 3.84 5.97
N TRP A 33 -6.97 3.37 7.20
CA TRP A 33 -8.15 2.60 7.54
C TRP A 33 -9.44 3.40 7.34
N GLU A 34 -9.44 4.66 7.78
CA GLU A 34 -10.60 5.56 7.57
C GLU A 34 -10.92 5.75 6.10
N GLU A 35 -9.89 5.91 5.26
CA GLU A 35 -10.08 6.02 3.81
C GLU A 35 -10.62 4.73 3.20
N LEU A 36 -10.13 3.58 3.66
CA LEU A 36 -10.64 2.29 3.21
C LEU A 36 -12.10 2.10 3.60
N GLU A 37 -12.50 2.51 4.80
CA GLU A 37 -13.89 2.43 5.21
C GLU A 37 -14.80 3.29 4.35
N LYS A 38 -14.37 4.49 3.97
CA LYS A 38 -15.11 5.34 3.03
C LYS A 38 -15.28 4.67 1.67
N VAL A 39 -14.24 4.01 1.19
CA VAL A 39 -14.31 3.28 -0.08
C VAL A 39 -15.27 2.11 0.02
N ALA A 40 -15.25 1.37 1.13
CA ALA A 40 -16.17 0.25 1.34
C ALA A 40 -17.62 0.71 1.39
N ASP A 41 -17.89 1.83 2.06
CA ASP A 41 -19.22 2.42 2.13
C ASP A 41 -19.70 2.86 0.74
N TYR A 42 -18.84 3.50 -0.03
CA TYR A 42 -19.16 3.90 -1.40
C TYR A 42 -19.44 2.69 -2.29
N ALA A 43 -18.61 1.65 -2.17
CA ALA A 43 -18.77 0.42 -2.94
C ALA A 43 -20.14 -0.21 -2.66
N GLN A 44 -20.51 -0.30 -1.39
CA GLN A 44 -21.81 -0.85 -1.00
C GLN A 44 -22.97 -0.02 -1.57
N ALA A 45 -22.88 1.30 -1.48
CA ALA A 45 -23.93 2.21 -1.96
C ALA A 45 -24.06 2.19 -3.48
N SER A 46 -22.96 2.01 -4.21
CA SER A 46 -22.94 2.04 -5.67
C SER A 46 -23.08 0.65 -6.34
N GLY A 47 -23.10 -0.41 -5.54
CA GLY A 47 -23.16 -1.78 -6.07
C GLY A 47 -21.88 -2.26 -6.72
N GLN A 48 -20.74 -1.62 -6.41
CA GLN A 48 -19.42 -2.00 -6.94
C GLN A 48 -18.69 -2.90 -5.94
N ALA A 49 -17.76 -3.72 -6.44
CA ALA A 49 -16.83 -4.44 -5.59
C ALA A 49 -15.73 -3.47 -5.11
N VAL A 50 -15.26 -3.64 -3.88
CA VAL A 50 -14.16 -2.82 -3.36
C VAL A 50 -12.91 -2.95 -4.25
N THR A 51 -12.64 -4.14 -4.78
CA THR A 51 -11.50 -4.39 -5.66
C THR A 51 -11.55 -3.60 -6.98
N GLU A 52 -12.71 -3.10 -7.38
CA GLU A 52 -12.82 -2.20 -8.52
C GLU A 52 -12.35 -0.78 -8.19
N LEU A 53 -12.37 -0.42 -6.91
CA LEU A 53 -12.04 0.93 -6.44
C LEU A 53 -10.64 1.00 -5.82
N VAL A 54 -10.18 -0.09 -5.20
CA VAL A 54 -8.86 -0.18 -4.57
C VAL A 54 -8.13 -1.38 -5.15
N SER A 55 -7.03 -1.12 -5.84
CA SER A 55 -6.23 -2.18 -6.45
C SER A 55 -5.24 -2.81 -5.47
N LEU A 56 -4.70 -2.02 -4.55
CA LEU A 56 -3.80 -2.50 -3.50
C LEU A 56 -3.65 -1.46 -2.39
N VAL A 57 -3.12 -1.91 -1.26
CA VAL A 57 -2.69 -1.06 -0.15
C VAL A 57 -1.18 -1.19 -0.02
N LEU A 58 -0.49 -0.06 -0.04
CA LEU A 58 0.95 0.01 0.21
C LEU A 58 1.15 0.69 1.55
N THR A 59 1.82 0.04 2.50
CA THR A 59 1.94 0.59 3.85
C THR A 59 3.35 0.46 4.42
N ASP A 60 3.80 1.51 5.10
CA ASP A 60 4.94 1.44 5.99
C ASP A 60 4.59 0.58 7.21
N ILE A 61 5.59 0.20 7.98
CA ILE A 61 5.41 -0.56 9.23
C ILE A 61 5.28 0.40 10.40
N GLU A 62 6.33 1.17 10.70
CA GLU A 62 6.34 2.05 11.86
C GLU A 62 5.65 3.36 11.56
N MET A 63 4.48 3.53 12.13
CA MET A 63 3.68 4.75 12.00
C MET A 63 2.96 5.03 13.31
N PRO A 64 2.72 6.31 13.64
CA PRO A 64 1.94 6.64 14.85
C PRO A 64 0.49 6.20 14.70
N GLU A 65 -0.19 6.05 15.81
CA GLU A 65 -1.61 5.72 15.98
C GLU A 65 -2.01 4.33 15.52
N MET A 66 -1.54 3.87 14.38
CA MET A 66 -1.77 2.51 13.90
C MET A 66 -0.64 2.13 12.96
N ASP A 67 0.12 1.09 13.30
CA ASP A 67 1.24 0.64 12.47
C ASP A 67 0.76 -0.23 11.29
N GLY A 68 1.70 -0.57 10.41
CA GLY A 68 1.38 -1.33 9.21
C GLY A 68 0.95 -2.77 9.48
N TYR A 69 1.40 -3.37 10.56
CA TYR A 69 0.97 -4.74 10.92
C TYR A 69 -0.50 -4.73 11.34
N ILE A 70 -0.90 -3.77 12.16
CA ILE A 70 -2.30 -3.64 12.61
C ILE A 70 -3.20 -3.33 11.43
N LEU A 71 -2.78 -2.39 10.58
CA LEU A 71 -3.54 -2.06 9.37
C LEU A 71 -3.73 -3.29 8.47
N THR A 72 -2.65 -4.04 8.22
CA THR A 72 -2.70 -5.26 7.40
C THR A 72 -3.67 -6.28 7.99
N LYS A 73 -3.58 -6.50 9.30
CA LYS A 73 -4.47 -7.45 9.98
C LYS A 73 -5.93 -7.04 9.86
N LYS A 74 -6.24 -5.75 10.01
CA LYS A 74 -7.60 -5.24 9.81
C LYS A 74 -8.11 -5.49 8.41
N VAL A 75 -7.30 -5.16 7.40
CA VAL A 75 -7.67 -5.36 5.99
C VAL A 75 -7.90 -6.84 5.70
N LYS A 76 -6.97 -7.69 6.12
CA LYS A 76 -7.03 -9.13 5.80
C LYS A 76 -8.12 -9.88 6.56
N SER A 77 -8.57 -9.37 7.70
CA SER A 77 -9.63 -10.01 8.48
C SER A 77 -11.02 -9.46 8.17
N ASP A 78 -11.14 -8.42 7.36
CA ASP A 78 -12.41 -7.79 7.02
C ASP A 78 -12.92 -8.30 5.67
N PRO A 79 -14.10 -8.96 5.63
CA PRO A 79 -14.61 -9.51 4.36
C PRO A 79 -14.84 -8.47 3.27
N ARG A 80 -15.05 -7.20 3.63
CA ARG A 80 -15.23 -6.13 2.64
C ARG A 80 -14.00 -5.93 1.78
N PHE A 81 -12.82 -6.28 2.28
CA PHE A 81 -11.54 -6.10 1.58
C PHE A 81 -10.96 -7.41 1.06
N ALA A 82 -11.78 -8.45 0.94
CA ALA A 82 -11.33 -9.71 0.35
C ALA A 82 -10.81 -9.46 -1.08
N GLY A 83 -9.62 -9.96 -1.35
CA GLY A 83 -8.98 -9.79 -2.66
C GLY A 83 -8.13 -8.54 -2.81
N VAL A 84 -8.09 -7.65 -1.81
CA VAL A 84 -7.22 -6.47 -1.85
C VAL A 84 -5.82 -6.86 -1.37
N PRO A 85 -4.79 -6.79 -2.21
CA PRO A 85 -3.43 -7.11 -1.78
C PRO A 85 -2.86 -6.00 -0.90
N VAL A 86 -2.03 -6.39 0.06
CA VAL A 86 -1.30 -5.47 0.93
C VAL A 86 0.19 -5.69 0.73
N ILE A 87 0.90 -4.61 0.44
CA ILE A 87 2.35 -4.62 0.27
C ILE A 87 2.96 -3.79 1.39
N MET A 88 3.91 -4.37 2.12
CA MET A 88 4.70 -3.61 3.09
C MET A 88 5.90 -2.98 2.43
N HIS A 89 6.13 -1.71 2.73
CA HIS A 89 7.20 -0.89 2.20
C HIS A 89 7.93 -0.23 3.37
N SER A 90 9.08 -0.75 3.75
CA SER A 90 9.74 -0.33 4.99
C SER A 90 11.26 -0.36 4.88
N SER A 91 11.90 0.46 5.72
CA SER A 91 13.35 0.39 5.92
C SER A 91 13.75 -0.76 6.84
N LEU A 92 12.79 -1.38 7.53
CA LEU A 92 13.02 -2.54 8.40
C LEU A 92 13.06 -3.79 7.53
N SER A 93 14.25 -4.28 7.24
CA SER A 93 14.45 -5.38 6.29
C SER A 93 14.86 -6.71 6.95
N GLY A 94 14.88 -6.79 8.29
CA GLY A 94 15.24 -8.00 8.98
C GLY A 94 14.26 -9.14 8.75
N MET A 95 14.78 -10.38 8.81
CA MET A 95 13.96 -11.58 8.58
C MET A 95 12.77 -11.66 9.55
N SER A 96 12.94 -11.25 10.81
CA SER A 96 11.85 -11.26 11.79
C SER A 96 10.72 -10.32 11.40
N ASN A 97 11.03 -9.17 10.80
CA ASN A 97 10.01 -8.23 10.31
C ASN A 97 9.27 -8.81 9.11
N GLN A 98 9.97 -9.50 8.21
CA GLN A 98 9.34 -10.16 7.08
C GLN A 98 8.44 -11.31 7.54
N GLN A 99 8.87 -12.09 8.53
CA GLN A 99 8.07 -13.18 9.10
C GLN A 99 6.82 -12.64 9.78
N LEU A 100 6.94 -11.54 10.54
CA LEU A 100 5.80 -10.92 11.19
C LEU A 100 4.81 -10.37 10.15
N GLY A 101 5.30 -9.78 9.06
CA GLY A 101 4.46 -9.36 7.96
C GLY A 101 3.68 -10.51 7.35
N LYS A 102 4.32 -11.65 7.13
CA LYS A 102 3.65 -12.86 6.63
C LYS A 102 2.59 -13.35 7.60
N SER A 103 2.86 -13.29 8.91
CA SER A 103 1.91 -13.75 9.91
C SER A 103 0.62 -12.95 9.96
N VAL A 104 0.64 -11.66 9.58
CA VAL A 104 -0.57 -10.83 9.48
C VAL A 104 -1.21 -10.86 8.09
N GLY A 105 -0.60 -11.57 7.14
CA GLY A 105 -1.18 -11.81 5.83
C GLY A 105 -0.71 -10.86 4.72
N VAL A 106 0.45 -10.20 4.89
CA VAL A 106 0.98 -9.33 3.84
C VAL A 106 1.29 -10.15 2.58
N ASP A 107 1.01 -9.58 1.43
CA ASP A 107 1.22 -10.26 0.14
C ASP A 107 2.65 -10.13 -0.36
N GLU A 108 3.28 -8.99 -0.11
CA GLU A 108 4.68 -8.76 -0.47
C GLU A 108 5.33 -7.78 0.52
N TYR A 109 6.67 -7.82 0.56
CA TYR A 109 7.48 -6.94 1.36
C TYR A 109 8.54 -6.31 0.45
N VAL A 110 8.54 -4.98 0.36
CA VAL A 110 9.48 -4.23 -0.48
C VAL A 110 10.30 -3.31 0.41
N PRO A 111 11.64 -3.40 0.39
CA PRO A 111 12.48 -2.46 1.15
C PRO A 111 12.35 -1.03 0.62
N LYS A 112 12.42 -0.05 1.52
CA LYS A 112 12.49 1.36 1.15
C LYS A 112 13.82 1.69 0.47
N PHE A 113 13.82 2.80 -0.25
CA PHE A 113 15.00 3.33 -0.93
C PHE A 113 15.54 2.46 -2.06
N GLU A 114 14.68 1.58 -2.59
CA GLU A 114 14.93 0.80 -3.80
C GLU A 114 13.81 1.08 -4.79
N PRO A 115 13.83 2.27 -5.44
CA PRO A 115 12.70 2.68 -6.30
C PRO A 115 12.44 1.76 -7.47
N GLN A 116 13.49 1.13 -8.02
CA GLN A 116 13.33 0.16 -9.10
C GLN A 116 12.50 -1.05 -8.63
N ARG A 117 12.79 -1.55 -7.44
CA ARG A 117 12.10 -2.70 -6.89
C ARG A 117 10.65 -2.39 -6.56
N LEU A 118 10.39 -1.20 -6.02
CA LEU A 118 9.03 -0.73 -5.78
C LEU A 118 8.24 -0.62 -7.08
N SER A 119 8.83 0.00 -8.11
CA SER A 119 8.22 0.14 -9.43
C SER A 119 7.86 -1.21 -10.05
N GLU A 120 8.79 -2.16 -10.00
CA GLU A 120 8.57 -3.50 -10.56
C GLU A 120 7.42 -4.22 -9.85
N THR A 121 7.40 -4.13 -8.52
CA THR A 121 6.33 -4.74 -7.72
C THR A 121 4.98 -4.12 -8.04
N LEU A 122 4.90 -2.79 -8.07
CA LEU A 122 3.67 -2.08 -8.38
C LEU A 122 3.20 -2.35 -9.81
N ALA A 123 4.11 -2.35 -10.78
CA ALA A 123 3.77 -2.63 -12.18
C ALA A 123 3.15 -4.02 -12.31
N ARG A 124 3.75 -5.00 -11.68
CA ARG A 124 3.24 -6.38 -11.72
C ARG A 124 1.88 -6.50 -11.04
N ARG A 125 1.74 -5.93 -9.84
CA ARG A 125 0.49 -6.01 -9.07
C ARG A 125 -0.65 -5.21 -9.71
N LEU A 126 -0.33 -4.08 -10.32
CA LEU A 126 -1.33 -3.20 -10.94
C LEU A 126 -1.51 -3.48 -12.43
N GLN A 127 -0.73 -4.41 -13.01
CA GLN A 127 -0.73 -4.71 -14.44
C GLN A 127 -0.52 -3.44 -15.27
N ARG A 128 0.51 -2.67 -14.89
CA ARG A 128 0.90 -1.42 -15.54
C ARG A 128 2.30 -1.55 -16.09
N GLU A 129 2.63 -0.67 -17.04
CA GLU A 129 3.99 -0.58 -17.56
C GLU A 129 4.92 0.08 -16.54
N LEU A 130 6.20 -0.28 -16.59
CA LEU A 130 7.22 0.37 -15.77
C LEU A 130 7.36 1.83 -16.20
N PRO A 131 7.63 2.76 -15.24
CA PRO A 131 7.94 4.15 -15.60
C PRO A 131 9.18 4.22 -16.48
N ALA A 132 9.25 5.25 -17.33
CA ALA A 132 10.44 5.48 -18.15
C ALA A 132 11.65 5.78 -17.27
N ALA A 133 12.84 5.46 -17.78
CA ALA A 133 14.09 5.76 -17.08
C ALA A 133 14.17 7.28 -16.81
N GLY A 134 14.55 7.65 -15.58
CA GLY A 134 14.65 9.03 -15.14
C GLY A 134 13.40 9.58 -14.46
N GLN A 135 12.25 8.94 -14.57
CA GLN A 135 11.04 9.37 -13.88
C GLN A 135 11.03 9.00 -12.40
N LEU A 136 11.92 8.09 -11.99
CA LEU A 136 12.02 7.61 -10.61
C LEU A 136 13.02 8.38 -9.75
N THR A 137 13.78 9.29 -10.33
CA THR A 137 14.81 10.06 -9.62
C THR A 137 14.31 11.41 -9.13
#